data_6ef53a57ce8503e6880f5c9d5b86a126
#
_entry.id   6ef53a57ce8503e6880f5c9d5b86a126
#
_cell.length_a   1.000
_cell.length_b   1.000
_cell.length_c   1.000
_cell.angle_alpha   90.00
_cell.angle_beta   90.00
_cell.angle_gamma   90.00
#
_symmetry.space_group_name_H-M   'P 1'
#
loop_
_entity.id
_entity.type
_entity.pdbx_description
1 polymer ?
#
loop_
_entity_poly.entity_id
_entity_poly.type
_entity_poly.pdbx_seq_one_letter_code
_entity_poly.pdbx_strand_id
1 'polypeptide(L)'
;MKNLILLFVASIVFVSCASVSGNGNVRDENRTIPAIQAVKTSGSIDVGIKDGNDYSLVVENDENLIPYVITDVNGGGLNIHYKNGYSIMNDHAKVIVTAPSLNKLITSGSGDINSNGTVKSNQQLEITTSGSGDVNISVDAPSVKASGSGSGNISLSGQTKDFDCKISGSGDVKCANLKSENAVIRVAGSSDVHVFASVSLKVNVTGSGDVTYSGNPTSPEIHIAGSGTVKAQE
;
A
#
# COMPACT_ATOMS: atom_id res chain seq x y z
N MET A 1 56.88 -2.01 -34.80
CA MET A 1 55.53 -1.58 -34.38
C MET A 1 55.08 -2.53 -33.26
N LYS A 2 55.18 -2.10 -32.00
CA LYS A 2 54.81 -2.93 -30.83
C LYS A 2 53.37 -2.61 -30.47
N ASN A 3 52.46 -3.60 -30.64
CA ASN A 3 51.08 -3.49 -30.22
C ASN A 3 50.99 -3.69 -28.69
N LEU A 4 50.69 -2.62 -27.98
CA LEU A 4 50.42 -2.64 -26.55
C LEU A 4 48.94 -3.01 -26.36
N ILE A 5 48.63 -4.27 -25.98
CA ILE A 5 47.31 -4.70 -25.62
C ILE A 5 47.05 -4.27 -24.20
N LEU A 6 46.19 -3.26 -24.02
CA LEU A 6 45.73 -2.80 -22.72
C LEU A 6 44.62 -3.76 -22.20
N LEU A 7 44.99 -4.61 -21.23
CA LEU A 7 44.05 -5.50 -20.59
C LEU A 7 43.21 -4.68 -19.57
N PHE A 8 41.95 -4.42 -19.88
CA PHE A 8 41.00 -3.78 -18.97
C PHE A 8 40.45 -4.85 -18.00
N VAL A 9 41.02 -4.91 -16.79
CA VAL A 9 40.50 -5.78 -15.72
C VAL A 9 39.31 -5.06 -15.11
N ALA A 10 38.10 -5.47 -15.49
CA ALA A 10 36.87 -5.04 -14.84
C ALA A 10 36.77 -5.73 -13.46
N SER A 11 37.05 -4.98 -12.39
CA SER A 11 36.87 -5.44 -11.03
C SER A 11 35.33 -5.53 -10.74
N ILE A 12 34.77 -6.74 -10.80
CA ILE A 12 33.40 -7.02 -10.36
C ILE A 12 33.42 -6.99 -8.82
N VAL A 13 32.92 -5.94 -8.24
CA VAL A 13 32.70 -5.83 -6.78
C VAL A 13 31.45 -6.63 -6.46
N PHE A 14 31.62 -7.85 -5.91
CA PHE A 14 30.53 -8.60 -5.32
C PHE A 14 30.15 -7.92 -4.01
N VAL A 15 29.02 -7.20 -4.00
CA VAL A 15 28.38 -6.76 -2.76
C VAL A 15 27.75 -8.00 -2.14
N SER A 16 28.44 -8.61 -1.17
CA SER A 16 27.88 -9.70 -0.37
C SER A 16 26.86 -9.13 0.59
N CYS A 17 25.58 -9.44 0.39
CA CYS A 17 24.52 -9.14 1.34
C CYS A 17 24.61 -10.17 2.47
N ALA A 18 24.77 -9.72 3.72
CA ALA A 18 24.77 -10.63 4.88
C ALA A 18 23.37 -11.17 5.09
N SER A 19 23.23 -12.51 5.13
CA SER A 19 21.95 -13.17 5.36
C SER A 19 21.74 -13.42 6.85
N VAL A 20 20.57 -13.04 7.37
CA VAL A 20 20.16 -13.26 8.76
C VAL A 20 18.80 -13.95 8.77
N SER A 21 18.71 -15.08 9.51
CA SER A 21 17.47 -15.84 9.62
C SER A 21 16.87 -15.67 11.01
N GLY A 22 15.53 -15.62 11.08
CA GLY A 22 14.78 -15.66 12.32
C GLY A 22 15.06 -16.91 13.14
N ASN A 23 15.02 -16.77 14.46
CA ASN A 23 15.27 -17.88 15.42
C ASN A 23 13.97 -18.52 15.94
N GLY A 24 12.80 -18.06 15.51
CA GLY A 24 11.48 -18.56 15.89
C GLY A 24 10.98 -18.06 17.26
N ASN A 25 11.76 -17.24 17.97
CA ASN A 25 11.36 -16.67 19.26
C ASN A 25 10.74 -15.28 19.04
N VAL A 26 9.46 -15.22 18.73
CA VAL A 26 8.75 -13.96 18.46
C VAL A 26 8.60 -13.15 19.75
N ARG A 27 8.89 -11.85 19.67
CA ARG A 27 8.76 -10.87 20.75
C ARG A 27 8.24 -9.53 20.23
N ASP A 28 7.68 -8.77 21.16
CA ASP A 28 7.21 -7.40 20.95
C ASP A 28 8.23 -6.41 21.51
N GLU A 29 8.53 -5.37 20.72
CA GLU A 29 9.30 -4.21 21.15
C GLU A 29 8.46 -2.94 20.97
N ASN A 30 8.19 -2.24 22.08
CA ASN A 30 7.51 -0.95 22.05
C ASN A 30 8.51 0.16 21.71
N ARG A 31 8.19 0.98 20.72
CA ARG A 31 8.98 2.16 20.33
C ARG A 31 8.16 3.43 20.49
N THR A 32 8.75 4.43 21.08
CA THR A 32 8.14 5.77 21.16
C THR A 32 8.37 6.49 19.84
N ILE A 33 7.29 7.02 19.26
CA ILE A 33 7.34 7.82 18.05
C ILE A 33 6.69 9.19 18.28
N PRO A 34 7.16 10.26 17.62
CA PRO A 34 6.47 11.53 17.61
C PRO A 34 5.16 11.45 16.82
N ALA A 35 4.40 12.54 16.78
CA ALA A 35 3.22 12.65 15.93
C ALA A 35 3.59 12.41 14.45
N ILE A 36 2.83 11.53 13.80
CA ILE A 36 2.98 11.18 12.40
C ILE A 36 1.70 11.45 11.61
N GLN A 37 1.84 11.67 10.32
CA GLN A 37 0.73 11.83 9.37
C GLN A 37 0.78 10.81 8.24
N ALA A 38 1.91 10.14 8.07
CA ALA A 38 2.12 9.18 7.00
C ALA A 38 2.83 7.93 7.51
N VAL A 39 2.49 6.77 6.92
CA VAL A 39 3.17 5.49 7.14
C VAL A 39 3.59 4.93 5.79
N LYS A 40 4.87 4.59 5.69
CA LYS A 40 5.46 3.92 4.54
C LYS A 40 6.15 2.65 4.97
N THR A 41 5.78 1.51 4.40
CA THR A 41 6.50 0.25 4.53
C THR A 41 7.20 -0.12 3.23
N SER A 42 8.36 -0.76 3.35
CA SER A 42 9.13 -1.27 2.21
C SER A 42 9.66 -2.67 2.52
N GLY A 43 9.67 -3.53 1.50
CA GLY A 43 10.08 -4.94 1.65
C GLY A 43 8.92 -5.85 2.01
N SER A 44 9.13 -6.74 2.99
CA SER A 44 8.18 -7.79 3.40
C SER A 44 7.53 -7.54 4.77
N ILE A 45 7.69 -6.35 5.35
CA ILE A 45 7.19 -6.05 6.69
C ILE A 45 5.70 -5.66 6.62
N ASP A 46 4.87 -6.41 7.33
CA ASP A 46 3.45 -6.13 7.47
C ASP A 46 3.20 -4.98 8.44
N VAL A 47 2.21 -4.16 8.13
CA VAL A 47 1.82 -3.03 8.98
C VAL A 47 0.35 -3.15 9.37
N GLY A 48 0.11 -3.16 10.67
CA GLY A 48 -1.20 -3.03 11.27
C GLY A 48 -1.48 -1.61 11.74
N ILE A 49 -2.51 -0.96 11.21
CA ILE A 49 -2.95 0.37 11.69
C ILE A 49 -4.06 0.19 12.71
N LYS A 50 -3.89 0.80 13.89
CA LYS A 50 -4.91 0.86 14.94
C LYS A 50 -5.43 2.30 15.11
N ASP A 51 -6.73 2.43 15.27
CA ASP A 51 -7.33 3.70 15.72
C ASP A 51 -7.01 3.91 17.21
N GLY A 52 -6.57 5.10 17.59
CA GLY A 52 -6.26 5.45 18.97
C GLY A 52 -5.93 6.93 19.10
N ASN A 53 -5.94 7.44 20.33
CA ASN A 53 -5.73 8.87 20.59
C ASN A 53 -4.25 9.27 20.68
N ASP A 54 -3.37 8.28 20.87
CA ASP A 54 -1.94 8.47 21.04
C ASP A 54 -1.14 7.91 19.86
N TYR A 55 0.11 8.35 19.74
CA TYR A 55 1.04 7.79 18.77
C TYR A 55 1.89 6.72 19.44
N SER A 56 1.75 5.49 19.01
CA SER A 56 2.56 4.37 19.49
C SER A 56 2.92 3.41 18.37
N LEU A 57 4.00 2.68 18.56
CA LEU A 57 4.51 1.71 17.62
C LEU A 57 5.00 0.46 18.38
N VAL A 58 4.58 -0.70 17.90
CA VAL A 58 5.05 -1.99 18.38
C VAL A 58 5.66 -2.76 17.21
N VAL A 59 6.88 -3.22 17.38
CA VAL A 59 7.54 -4.13 16.43
C VAL A 59 7.41 -5.54 16.97
N GLU A 60 6.70 -6.40 16.28
CA GLU A 60 6.61 -7.84 16.54
C GLU A 60 7.50 -8.57 15.52
N ASN A 61 8.47 -9.34 15.99
CA ASN A 61 9.34 -10.15 15.13
C ASN A 61 10.11 -11.17 15.98
N ASP A 62 10.85 -12.05 15.31
CA ASP A 62 11.90 -12.86 15.96
C ASP A 62 12.87 -11.94 16.72
N GLU A 63 13.20 -12.28 17.97
CA GLU A 63 13.98 -11.40 18.85
C GLU A 63 15.33 -10.98 18.27
N ASN A 64 15.97 -11.90 17.50
CA ASN A 64 17.23 -11.64 16.84
C ASN A 64 17.10 -10.76 15.58
N LEU A 65 15.88 -10.59 15.04
CA LEU A 65 15.58 -9.77 13.85
C LEU A 65 15.06 -8.36 14.19
N ILE A 66 14.53 -8.15 15.41
CA ILE A 66 14.03 -6.82 15.85
C ILE A 66 15.05 -5.69 15.61
N PRO A 67 16.38 -5.85 15.88
CA PRO A 67 17.37 -4.81 15.63
C PRO A 67 17.57 -4.45 14.14
N TYR A 68 17.08 -5.28 13.23
CA TYR A 68 17.14 -5.02 11.78
C TYR A 68 15.89 -4.35 11.23
N VAL A 69 14.79 -4.26 12.00
CA VAL A 69 13.61 -3.48 11.63
C VAL A 69 13.84 -2.02 11.98
N ILE A 70 13.98 -1.20 10.97
CA ILE A 70 14.17 0.26 11.09
C ILE A 70 12.79 0.95 11.02
N THR A 71 12.58 1.91 11.92
CA THR A 71 11.34 2.68 12.04
C THR A 71 11.67 4.16 12.23
N ASP A 72 12.08 4.80 11.15
CA ASP A 72 12.52 6.19 11.16
C ASP A 72 11.36 7.15 10.91
N VAL A 73 11.27 8.22 11.72
CA VAL A 73 10.28 9.29 11.49
C VAL A 73 10.99 10.52 10.94
N ASN A 74 10.63 10.91 9.71
CA ASN A 74 11.16 12.08 9.03
C ASN A 74 10.03 12.92 8.45
N GLY A 75 9.96 14.21 8.79
CA GLY A 75 8.95 15.13 8.24
C GLY A 75 7.50 14.71 8.50
N GLY A 76 7.22 14.05 9.64
CA GLY A 76 5.90 13.50 9.96
C GLY A 76 5.56 12.19 9.25
N GLY A 77 6.48 11.62 8.50
CA GLY A 77 6.35 10.29 7.87
C GLY A 77 7.13 9.23 8.62
N LEU A 78 6.47 8.15 9.03
CA LEU A 78 7.10 6.95 9.56
C LEU A 78 7.52 6.05 8.40
N ASN A 79 8.81 5.74 8.29
CA ASN A 79 9.36 4.80 7.32
C ASN A 79 9.74 3.50 8.03
N ILE A 80 9.20 2.39 7.54
CA ILE A 80 9.39 1.05 8.08
C ILE A 80 10.08 0.21 7.01
N HIS A 81 11.26 -0.31 7.33
CA HIS A 81 12.02 -1.15 6.40
C HIS A 81 13.09 -1.96 7.13
N TYR A 82 13.63 -2.96 6.49
CA TYR A 82 14.80 -3.64 7.01
C TYR A 82 16.07 -2.82 6.80
N LYS A 83 17.03 -3.00 7.70
CA LYS A 83 18.37 -2.39 7.61
C LYS A 83 19.04 -2.77 6.28
N ASN A 84 19.54 -1.77 5.57
CA ASN A 84 20.22 -1.97 4.29
C ASN A 84 21.46 -2.87 4.43
N GLY A 85 21.73 -3.69 3.41
CA GLY A 85 22.87 -4.60 3.37
C GLY A 85 22.63 -5.95 4.01
N TYR A 86 21.41 -6.22 4.49
CA TYR A 86 21.01 -7.50 5.05
C TYR A 86 19.88 -8.14 4.24
N SER A 87 19.97 -9.46 4.04
CA SER A 87 18.88 -10.28 3.52
C SER A 87 18.23 -11.00 4.69
N ILE A 88 17.00 -10.67 5.00
CA ILE A 88 16.26 -11.27 6.11
C ILE A 88 15.47 -12.46 5.59
N MET A 89 15.54 -13.58 6.32
CA MET A 89 14.84 -14.82 5.98
C MET A 89 14.10 -15.37 7.20
N ASN A 90 12.99 -16.09 6.94
CA ASN A 90 12.17 -16.75 7.97
C ASN A 90 11.78 -15.76 9.09
N ASP A 91 11.31 -14.58 8.70
CA ASP A 91 10.87 -13.53 9.61
C ASP A 91 9.36 -13.60 9.86
N HIS A 92 8.93 -12.99 10.97
CA HIS A 92 7.53 -12.82 11.36
C HIS A 92 7.22 -11.32 11.54
N ALA A 93 7.88 -10.46 10.76
CA ALA A 93 7.86 -9.03 10.99
C ALA A 93 6.48 -8.42 10.79
N LYS A 94 5.99 -7.83 11.86
CA LYS A 94 4.78 -7.02 11.87
C LYS A 94 5.02 -5.76 12.68
N VAL A 95 4.61 -4.63 12.15
CA VAL A 95 4.69 -3.35 12.85
C VAL A 95 3.28 -2.83 13.07
N ILE A 96 2.90 -2.65 14.33
CA ILE A 96 1.59 -2.13 14.71
C ILE A 96 1.75 -0.64 15.02
N VAL A 97 1.06 0.21 14.26
CA VAL A 97 1.08 1.66 14.39
C VAL A 97 -0.27 2.13 14.91
N THR A 98 -0.28 2.83 16.03
CA THR A 98 -1.47 3.51 16.55
C THR A 98 -1.35 5.00 16.26
N ALA A 99 -2.40 5.59 15.71
CA ALA A 99 -2.44 7.02 15.42
C ALA A 99 -3.90 7.52 15.38
N PRO A 100 -4.18 8.77 15.82
CA PRO A 100 -5.53 9.33 15.78
C PRO A 100 -6.00 9.69 14.36
N SER A 101 -5.08 10.02 13.48
CA SER A 101 -5.37 10.27 12.06
C SER A 101 -4.13 10.09 11.21
N LEU A 102 -4.33 9.65 9.97
CA LEU A 102 -3.29 9.52 8.95
C LEU A 102 -3.81 10.07 7.62
N ASN A 103 -2.95 10.69 6.85
CA ASN A 103 -3.30 11.20 5.53
C ASN A 103 -2.57 10.49 4.39
N LYS A 104 -1.63 9.56 4.72
CA LYS A 104 -0.89 8.83 3.69
C LYS A 104 -0.45 7.46 4.17
N LEU A 105 -0.73 6.43 3.36
CA LEU A 105 -0.29 5.06 3.54
C LEU A 105 0.40 4.56 2.26
N ILE A 106 1.60 4.04 2.38
CA ILE A 106 2.37 3.53 1.23
C ILE A 106 2.92 2.15 1.58
N THR A 107 2.67 1.15 0.73
CA THR A 107 3.42 -0.10 0.71
C THR A 107 4.22 -0.24 -0.58
N SER A 108 5.47 -0.67 -0.45
CA SER A 108 6.39 -0.87 -1.57
C SER A 108 7.14 -2.19 -1.36
N GLY A 109 6.75 -3.21 -2.10
CA GLY A 109 7.27 -4.57 -1.93
C GLY A 109 6.15 -5.59 -1.75
N SER A 110 6.28 -6.47 -0.76
CA SER A 110 5.33 -7.57 -0.51
C SER A 110 4.66 -7.50 0.86
N GLY A 111 5.04 -6.55 1.71
CA GLY A 111 4.40 -6.35 3.01
C GLY A 111 3.02 -5.71 2.88
N ASP A 112 2.07 -6.17 3.68
CA ASP A 112 0.68 -5.75 3.68
C ASP A 112 0.42 -4.58 4.61
N ILE A 113 -0.60 -3.77 4.30
CA ILE A 113 -1.16 -2.78 5.23
C ILE A 113 -2.59 -3.17 5.58
N ASN A 114 -2.83 -3.47 6.84
CA ASN A 114 -4.14 -3.83 7.35
C ASN A 114 -4.57 -2.86 8.46
N SER A 115 -5.87 -2.58 8.61
CA SER A 115 -6.37 -1.83 9.75
C SER A 115 -7.20 -2.68 10.72
N ASN A 116 -6.99 -2.43 12.01
CA ASN A 116 -7.91 -2.88 13.07
C ASN A 116 -8.59 -1.64 13.63
N GLY A 117 -9.78 -1.36 13.11
CA GLY A 117 -10.49 -0.10 13.30
C GLY A 117 -10.48 0.77 12.05
N THR A 118 -10.91 2.01 12.19
CA THR A 118 -11.07 2.95 11.09
C THR A 118 -9.90 3.91 11.00
N VAL A 119 -9.24 3.96 9.87
CA VAL A 119 -8.22 4.97 9.55
C VAL A 119 -8.95 6.28 9.25
N LYS A 120 -8.77 7.25 10.12
CA LYS A 120 -9.38 8.57 10.00
C LYS A 120 -8.44 9.56 9.34
N SER A 121 -8.99 10.45 8.53
CA SER A 121 -8.28 11.62 8.03
C SER A 121 -9.21 12.83 7.98
N ASN A 122 -8.72 13.99 8.41
CA ASN A 122 -9.43 15.26 8.27
C ASN A 122 -9.20 15.94 6.90
N GLN A 123 -8.39 15.31 6.06
CA GLN A 123 -8.00 15.76 4.74
C GLN A 123 -8.11 14.61 3.75
N GLN A 124 -7.54 14.75 2.56
CA GLN A 124 -7.40 13.63 1.64
C GLN A 124 -6.51 12.53 2.26
N LEU A 125 -7.00 11.28 2.23
CA LEU A 125 -6.20 10.10 2.53
C LEU A 125 -5.63 9.53 1.21
N GLU A 126 -4.31 9.53 1.09
CA GLU A 126 -3.60 8.93 -0.04
C GLU A 126 -3.14 7.52 0.31
N ILE A 127 -3.50 6.54 -0.51
CA ILE A 127 -3.13 5.13 -0.38
C ILE A 127 -2.37 4.72 -1.63
N THR A 128 -1.17 4.19 -1.47
CA THR A 128 -0.35 3.76 -2.61
C THR A 128 0.21 2.37 -2.35
N THR A 129 -0.02 1.44 -3.28
CA THR A 129 0.65 0.13 -3.30
C THR A 129 1.51 0.00 -4.56
N SER A 130 2.73 -0.49 -4.37
CA SER A 130 3.68 -0.76 -5.45
C SER A 130 4.37 -2.09 -5.19
N GLY A 131 4.09 -3.08 -6.00
CA GLY A 131 4.58 -4.44 -5.83
C GLY A 131 3.45 -5.45 -5.67
N SER A 132 3.56 -6.33 -4.69
CA SER A 132 2.61 -7.44 -4.46
C SER A 132 1.91 -7.36 -3.09
N GLY A 133 2.28 -6.41 -2.24
CA GLY A 133 1.65 -6.21 -0.93
C GLY A 133 0.23 -5.68 -1.06
N ASP A 134 -0.68 -6.21 -0.24
CA ASP A 134 -2.08 -5.85 -0.21
C ASP A 134 -2.36 -4.70 0.76
N VAL A 135 -3.41 -3.93 0.49
CA VAL A 135 -3.95 -2.94 1.42
C VAL A 135 -5.39 -3.30 1.75
N ASN A 136 -5.69 -3.54 3.03
CA ASN A 136 -7.03 -3.87 3.50
C ASN A 136 -7.38 -3.03 4.72
N ILE A 137 -8.13 -1.94 4.52
CA ILE A 137 -8.40 -0.95 5.57
C ILE A 137 -9.84 -0.43 5.54
N SER A 138 -10.34 -0.05 6.72
CA SER A 138 -11.54 0.76 6.86
C SER A 138 -11.16 2.23 6.97
N VAL A 139 -11.86 3.12 6.27
CA VAL A 139 -11.51 4.54 6.18
C VAL A 139 -12.69 5.46 6.49
N ASP A 140 -12.40 6.61 7.08
CA ASP A 140 -13.31 7.73 7.26
C ASP A 140 -12.54 9.02 6.91
N ALA A 141 -12.77 9.54 5.72
CA ALA A 141 -12.06 10.70 5.19
C ALA A 141 -12.94 11.46 4.19
N PRO A 142 -12.80 12.80 4.09
CA PRO A 142 -13.56 13.57 3.11
C PRO A 142 -13.19 13.22 1.67
N SER A 143 -11.96 12.77 1.42
CA SER A 143 -11.50 12.33 0.10
C SER A 143 -10.50 11.18 0.26
N VAL A 144 -10.62 10.16 -0.59
CA VAL A 144 -9.69 9.02 -0.65
C VAL A 144 -9.12 8.92 -2.05
N LYS A 145 -7.80 8.89 -2.14
CA LYS A 145 -7.07 8.64 -3.38
C LYS A 145 -6.29 7.34 -3.26
N ALA A 146 -6.66 6.34 -4.04
CA ALA A 146 -6.00 5.05 -4.08
C ALA A 146 -5.22 4.88 -5.39
N SER A 147 -3.97 4.44 -5.29
CA SER A 147 -3.13 4.17 -6.45
C SER A 147 -2.44 2.82 -6.30
N GLY A 148 -2.61 1.94 -7.28
CA GLY A 148 -1.99 0.63 -7.32
C GLY A 148 -1.11 0.45 -8.55
N SER A 149 0.07 -0.14 -8.36
CA SER A 149 1.00 -0.53 -9.41
C SER A 149 1.59 -1.89 -9.08
N GLY A 150 1.39 -2.86 -9.95
CA GLY A 150 1.83 -4.25 -9.72
C GLY A 150 0.67 -5.23 -9.58
N SER A 151 0.76 -6.15 -8.63
CA SER A 151 -0.22 -7.22 -8.41
C SER A 151 -0.87 -7.19 -7.03
N GLY A 152 -0.51 -6.23 -6.18
CA GLY A 152 -1.12 -6.06 -4.87
C GLY A 152 -2.56 -5.54 -4.96
N ASN A 153 -3.44 -6.05 -4.12
CA ASN A 153 -4.86 -5.70 -4.08
C ASN A 153 -5.12 -4.51 -3.16
N ILE A 154 -6.17 -3.76 -3.45
CA ILE A 154 -6.65 -2.68 -2.59
C ILE A 154 -8.09 -2.97 -2.19
N SER A 155 -8.31 -3.22 -0.90
CA SER A 155 -9.62 -3.44 -0.30
C SER A 155 -9.94 -2.31 0.67
N LEU A 156 -10.93 -1.49 0.35
CA LEU A 156 -11.35 -0.37 1.19
C LEU A 156 -12.81 -0.53 1.60
N SER A 157 -13.08 -0.16 2.85
CA SER A 157 -14.43 -0.07 3.40
C SER A 157 -14.61 1.24 4.17
N GLY A 158 -15.84 1.58 4.58
CA GLY A 158 -16.13 2.80 5.33
C GLY A 158 -16.80 3.88 4.49
N GLN A 159 -16.38 5.14 4.65
CA GLN A 159 -17.05 6.26 3.98
C GLN A 159 -16.09 7.35 3.50
N THR A 160 -16.46 7.96 2.38
CA THR A 160 -15.78 9.14 1.83
C THR A 160 -16.75 9.93 0.96
N LYS A 161 -16.50 11.20 0.75
CA LYS A 161 -17.23 11.96 -0.26
C LYS A 161 -16.69 11.68 -1.65
N ASP A 162 -15.38 11.84 -1.82
CA ASP A 162 -14.73 11.73 -3.11
C ASP A 162 -13.73 10.55 -3.13
N PHE A 163 -13.88 9.65 -4.10
CA PHE A 163 -13.00 8.52 -4.31
C PHE A 163 -12.31 8.59 -5.68
N ASP A 164 -11.00 8.73 -5.72
CA ASP A 164 -10.18 8.67 -6.94
C ASP A 164 -9.30 7.41 -6.89
N CYS A 165 -9.53 6.48 -7.81
CA CYS A 165 -8.80 5.24 -7.91
C CYS A 165 -8.05 5.13 -9.24
N LYS A 166 -6.74 4.87 -9.16
CA LYS A 166 -5.89 4.64 -10.34
C LYS A 166 -5.11 3.35 -10.17
N ILE A 167 -5.38 2.37 -11.05
CA ILE A 167 -4.71 1.08 -11.05
C ILE A 167 -3.95 0.88 -12.36
N SER A 168 -2.72 0.41 -12.21
CA SER A 168 -1.86 0.03 -13.33
C SER A 168 -1.24 -1.32 -13.02
N GLY A 169 -1.71 -2.39 -13.66
CA GLY A 169 -1.23 -3.75 -13.40
C GLY A 169 -2.34 -4.78 -13.39
N SER A 170 -2.26 -5.73 -12.46
CA SER A 170 -3.18 -6.88 -12.35
C SER A 170 -3.75 -7.08 -10.94
N GLY A 171 -3.48 -6.17 -10.01
CA GLY A 171 -4.07 -6.21 -8.67
C GLY A 171 -5.52 -5.75 -8.68
N ASP A 172 -6.38 -6.39 -7.90
CA ASP A 172 -7.80 -6.08 -7.83
C ASP A 172 -8.13 -4.95 -6.85
N VAL A 173 -9.24 -4.26 -7.11
CA VAL A 173 -9.78 -3.23 -6.22
C VAL A 173 -11.15 -3.63 -5.70
N LYS A 174 -11.26 -3.87 -4.38
CA LYS A 174 -12.47 -4.31 -3.68
C LYS A 174 -12.99 -3.18 -2.79
N CYS A 175 -13.64 -2.18 -3.41
CA CYS A 175 -14.13 -0.97 -2.75
C CYS A 175 -15.66 -0.81 -2.79
N ALA A 176 -16.42 -1.88 -3.02
CA ALA A 176 -17.88 -1.86 -2.99
C ALA A 176 -18.45 -1.48 -1.60
N ASN A 177 -17.69 -1.74 -0.53
CA ASN A 177 -18.03 -1.38 0.85
C ASN A 177 -17.52 0.02 1.26
N LEU A 178 -16.79 0.74 0.41
CA LEU A 178 -16.44 2.14 0.59
C LEU A 178 -17.58 3.00 0.04
N LYS A 179 -18.42 3.55 0.92
CA LYS A 179 -19.53 4.39 0.52
C LYS A 179 -19.02 5.75 0.09
N SER A 180 -19.01 6.00 -1.23
CA SER A 180 -18.61 7.28 -1.82
C SER A 180 -19.79 7.99 -2.48
N GLU A 181 -19.79 9.34 -2.48
CA GLU A 181 -20.70 10.14 -3.29
C GLU A 181 -20.23 10.16 -4.75
N ASN A 182 -18.98 10.54 -4.94
CA ASN A 182 -18.36 10.66 -6.26
C ASN A 182 -17.20 9.67 -6.40
N ALA A 183 -17.16 8.94 -7.51
CA ALA A 183 -16.08 8.03 -7.81
C ALA A 183 -15.48 8.30 -9.20
N VAL A 184 -14.15 8.35 -9.26
CA VAL A 184 -13.38 8.44 -10.50
C VAL A 184 -12.43 7.26 -10.55
N ILE A 185 -12.63 6.38 -11.52
CA ILE A 185 -11.91 5.11 -11.64
C ILE A 185 -11.10 5.10 -12.94
N ARG A 186 -9.83 4.80 -12.84
CA ARG A 186 -8.91 4.68 -13.97
C ARG A 186 -8.18 3.35 -13.88
N VAL A 187 -8.43 2.46 -14.82
CA VAL A 187 -7.80 1.14 -14.92
C VAL A 187 -6.93 1.10 -16.16
N ALA A 188 -5.66 0.71 -15.97
CA ALA A 188 -4.72 0.44 -17.05
C ALA A 188 -4.12 -0.96 -16.82
N GLY A 189 -4.60 -1.98 -17.54
CA GLY A 189 -4.17 -3.36 -17.35
C GLY A 189 -5.31 -4.36 -17.31
N SER A 190 -5.25 -5.32 -16.38
CA SER A 190 -6.19 -6.46 -16.31
C SER A 190 -6.84 -6.60 -14.93
N SER A 191 -6.92 -5.50 -14.18
CA SER A 191 -7.46 -5.46 -12.83
C SER A 191 -8.97 -5.48 -12.81
N ASP A 192 -9.57 -6.25 -11.89
CA ASP A 192 -10.99 -6.21 -11.60
C ASP A 192 -11.28 -5.19 -10.48
N VAL A 193 -12.25 -4.30 -10.72
CA VAL A 193 -12.57 -3.19 -9.83
C VAL A 193 -14.02 -3.21 -9.42
N HIS A 194 -14.27 -3.28 -8.09
CA HIS A 194 -15.61 -3.19 -7.51
C HIS A 194 -15.72 -1.92 -6.68
N VAL A 195 -16.65 -1.02 -7.04
CA VAL A 195 -16.81 0.28 -6.39
C VAL A 195 -18.26 0.62 -6.09
N PHE A 196 -18.46 1.57 -5.19
CA PHE A 196 -19.75 2.16 -4.91
C PHE A 196 -19.71 3.67 -5.20
N ALA A 197 -20.75 4.20 -5.87
CA ALA A 197 -20.93 5.63 -6.06
C ALA A 197 -22.43 5.98 -5.99
N SER A 198 -22.79 6.99 -5.19
CA SER A 198 -24.20 7.39 -5.02
C SER A 198 -24.62 8.60 -5.84
N VAL A 199 -23.68 9.45 -6.26
CA VAL A 199 -23.98 10.70 -6.97
C VAL A 199 -23.38 10.72 -8.39
N SER A 200 -22.08 10.58 -8.51
CA SER A 200 -21.41 10.61 -9.81
C SER A 200 -20.37 9.49 -9.96
N LEU A 201 -20.25 8.97 -11.17
CA LEU A 201 -19.28 7.94 -11.51
C LEU A 201 -18.61 8.26 -12.85
N LYS A 202 -17.28 8.28 -12.85
CA LYS A 202 -16.48 8.37 -14.07
C LYS A 202 -15.52 7.17 -14.12
N VAL A 203 -15.60 6.39 -15.20
CA VAL A 203 -14.77 5.21 -15.40
C VAL A 203 -14.02 5.31 -16.73
N ASN A 204 -12.70 5.11 -16.66
CA ASN A 204 -11.83 4.98 -17.83
C ASN A 204 -11.08 3.66 -17.72
N VAL A 205 -11.33 2.72 -18.62
CA VAL A 205 -10.65 1.43 -18.73
C VAL A 205 -9.77 1.42 -19.97
N THR A 206 -8.50 1.11 -19.79
CA THR A 206 -7.55 0.86 -20.89
C THR A 206 -6.94 -0.51 -20.67
N GLY A 207 -7.33 -1.49 -21.50
CA GLY A 207 -6.90 -2.88 -21.36
C GLY A 207 -8.06 -3.86 -21.25
N SER A 208 -7.92 -4.87 -20.38
CA SER A 208 -8.87 -5.98 -20.24
C SER A 208 -9.51 -6.08 -18.85
N GLY A 209 -9.32 -5.07 -18.01
CA GLY A 209 -9.89 -5.05 -16.66
C GLY A 209 -11.40 -4.79 -16.66
N ASP A 210 -12.12 -5.41 -15.75
CA ASP A 210 -13.56 -5.27 -15.60
C ASP A 210 -13.89 -4.34 -14.43
N VAL A 211 -14.89 -3.48 -14.57
CA VAL A 211 -15.38 -2.61 -13.49
C VAL A 211 -16.83 -2.94 -13.18
N THR A 212 -17.10 -3.25 -11.93
CA THR A 212 -18.45 -3.41 -11.41
C THR A 212 -18.73 -2.30 -10.41
N TYR A 213 -19.83 -1.58 -10.59
CA TYR A 213 -20.22 -0.53 -9.67
C TYR A 213 -21.60 -0.77 -9.08
N SER A 214 -21.79 -0.34 -7.85
CA SER A 214 -23.07 -0.31 -7.14
C SER A 214 -23.43 1.12 -6.71
N GLY A 215 -24.64 1.33 -6.24
CA GLY A 215 -25.21 2.66 -5.98
C GLY A 215 -26.02 3.14 -7.17
N ASN A 216 -26.47 4.38 -7.13
CA ASN A 216 -27.33 4.96 -8.17
C ASN A 216 -26.75 6.29 -8.68
N PRO A 217 -25.53 6.30 -9.27
CA PRO A 217 -24.96 7.53 -9.81
C PRO A 217 -25.81 8.06 -10.97
N THR A 218 -26.02 9.37 -10.99
CA THR A 218 -26.76 10.02 -12.08
C THR A 218 -25.84 10.12 -13.30
N SER A 219 -26.22 9.50 -14.42
CA SER A 219 -25.49 9.57 -15.71
C SER A 219 -24.00 9.18 -15.60
N PRO A 220 -23.67 7.90 -15.38
CA PRO A 220 -22.29 7.45 -15.37
C PRO A 220 -21.55 7.78 -16.67
N GLU A 221 -20.35 8.37 -16.57
CA GLU A 221 -19.47 8.63 -17.70
C GLU A 221 -18.50 7.45 -17.85
N ILE A 222 -18.61 6.67 -18.92
CA ILE A 222 -17.84 5.43 -19.11
C ILE A 222 -17.10 5.49 -20.44
N HIS A 223 -15.77 5.29 -20.38
CA HIS A 223 -14.89 5.17 -21.53
C HIS A 223 -14.09 3.88 -21.45
N ILE A 224 -14.16 3.05 -22.47
CA ILE A 224 -13.43 1.78 -22.54
C ILE A 224 -12.59 1.78 -23.81
N ALA A 225 -11.29 1.54 -23.66
CA ALA A 225 -10.33 1.32 -24.73
C ALA A 225 -9.66 -0.05 -24.51
N GLY A 226 -10.23 -1.11 -25.10
CA GLY A 226 -9.79 -2.49 -24.93
C GLY A 226 -10.94 -3.49 -24.87
N SER A 227 -10.71 -4.62 -24.18
CA SER A 227 -11.68 -5.72 -24.07
C SER A 227 -12.38 -5.80 -22.71
N GLY A 228 -12.10 -4.86 -21.83
CA GLY A 228 -12.73 -4.79 -20.51
C GLY A 228 -14.20 -4.42 -20.57
N THR A 229 -14.92 -4.62 -19.47
CA THR A 229 -16.34 -4.30 -19.33
C THR A 229 -16.61 -3.39 -18.14
N VAL A 230 -17.72 -2.63 -18.21
CA VAL A 230 -18.22 -1.85 -17.07
C VAL A 230 -19.69 -2.19 -16.87
N LYS A 231 -20.06 -2.64 -15.66
CA LYS A 231 -21.42 -3.13 -15.37
C LYS A 231 -21.92 -2.56 -14.03
N ALA A 232 -23.21 -2.23 -13.96
CA ALA A 232 -23.89 -2.01 -12.70
C ALA A 232 -24.15 -3.36 -12.02
N GLN A 233 -23.95 -3.41 -10.71
CA GLN A 233 -24.36 -4.53 -9.86
C GLN A 233 -25.76 -4.21 -9.33
N GLU A 234 -26.72 -5.11 -9.59
CA GLU A 234 -28.09 -5.05 -9.05
C GLU A 234 -28.12 -5.33 -7.54
#